data_11db04e5a96d061bb8b79ba4cae72de2
#
_entry.id   11db04e5a96d061bb8b79ba4cae72de2
#
_cell.length_a   1.000
_cell.length_b   1.000
_cell.length_c   1.000
_cell.angle_alpha   90.00
_cell.angle_beta   90.00
_cell.angle_gamma   90.00
#
_symmetry.space_group_name_H-M   'P 1'
#
loop_
_entity.id
_entity.type
_entity.pdbx_description
1 polymer ?
#
loop_
_entity_poly.entity_id
_entity_poly.type
_entity_poly.pdbx_seq_one_letter_code
_entity_poly.pdbx_strand_id
1 'polypeptide(L)'
;MLEPLLKHLHISSILRFKDYLPPPNIMADVRNVIIIGAGPAGYTAGLYTARAMLEPLMFAGYASGGQLMLTSDIENFPGYPEGIAGPEMMVDLRKQAERFGLEVEDKNVEKVDFSSRPFKVTVEGEEHLANAIIISTGADSIWLGAEGEEEQKGKGISTCATCDGFFFKDKTVAVV
;
A
#
# COMPACT_ATOMS: atom_id res chain seq x y z
N MET A 1 -28.34 -38.19 -0.02
CA MET A 1 -29.31 -37.79 -1.06
C MET A 1 -28.85 -36.51 -1.77
N LEU A 2 -27.54 -36.42 -2.16
CA LEU A 2 -26.93 -35.28 -2.84
C LEU A 2 -26.15 -35.68 -4.11
N GLU A 3 -26.13 -36.96 -4.46
CA GLU A 3 -25.40 -37.48 -5.64
C GLU A 3 -26.03 -37.22 -7.03
N PRO A 4 -27.33 -36.95 -7.21
CA PRO A 4 -27.87 -36.71 -8.54
C PRO A 4 -27.67 -35.29 -9.09
N LEU A 5 -27.35 -34.29 -8.26
CA LEU A 5 -27.24 -32.89 -8.71
C LEU A 5 -25.86 -32.54 -9.31
N LEU A 6 -24.86 -33.37 -9.09
CA LEU A 6 -23.49 -33.10 -9.56
C LEU A 6 -23.24 -33.63 -10.99
N LYS A 7 -24.17 -34.39 -11.58
CA LYS A 7 -23.99 -35.00 -12.91
C LYS A 7 -24.32 -34.09 -14.09
N HIS A 8 -24.84 -32.89 -13.89
CA HIS A 8 -25.16 -31.94 -14.95
C HIS A 8 -24.38 -30.63 -14.95
N LEU A 9 -23.48 -30.45 -14.01
CA LEU A 9 -22.50 -29.40 -14.14
C LEU A 9 -21.31 -29.91 -14.96
N HIS A 10 -21.34 -29.62 -16.26
CA HIS A 10 -20.16 -29.70 -17.11
C HIS A 10 -19.18 -28.66 -16.65
N ILE A 11 -18.51 -28.89 -15.51
CA ILE A 11 -17.33 -28.12 -15.09
C ILE A 11 -16.16 -28.69 -15.94
N SER A 12 -16.22 -28.42 -17.25
CA SER A 12 -15.12 -28.78 -18.16
C SER A 12 -13.98 -27.75 -18.15
N SER A 13 -13.98 -26.82 -17.21
CA SER A 13 -12.84 -25.96 -16.94
C SER A 13 -12.72 -25.71 -15.45
N ILE A 14 -12.21 -26.71 -14.71
CA ILE A 14 -11.47 -26.39 -13.50
C ILE A 14 -10.24 -25.63 -14.02
N LEU A 15 -10.35 -24.31 -14.09
CA LEU A 15 -9.20 -23.44 -14.25
C LEU A 15 -8.26 -23.78 -13.10
N ARG A 16 -7.23 -24.56 -13.40
CA ARG A 16 -6.20 -24.84 -12.41
C ARG A 16 -5.55 -23.51 -12.14
N PHE A 17 -5.46 -23.12 -10.89
CA PHE A 17 -4.76 -21.93 -10.45
C PHE A 17 -3.34 -21.82 -11.07
N LYS A 18 -2.75 -22.97 -11.43
CA LYS A 18 -1.50 -23.07 -12.19
C LYS A 18 -1.54 -22.45 -13.58
N ASP A 19 -2.71 -22.37 -14.22
CA ASP A 19 -2.83 -21.84 -15.59
C ASP A 19 -2.89 -20.30 -15.60
N TYR A 20 -3.05 -19.67 -14.41
CA TYR A 20 -2.96 -18.23 -14.19
C TYR A 20 -1.59 -17.76 -13.68
N LEU A 21 -0.71 -18.70 -13.31
CA LEU A 21 0.65 -18.31 -12.96
C LEU A 21 1.37 -17.97 -14.26
N PRO A 22 2.01 -16.79 -14.36
CA PRO A 22 2.91 -16.50 -15.47
C PRO A 22 3.92 -17.66 -15.53
N PRO A 23 4.40 -18.05 -16.73
CA PRO A 23 5.40 -19.09 -16.86
C PRO A 23 6.59 -18.75 -15.94
N PRO A 24 7.24 -19.76 -15.32
CA PRO A 24 8.40 -19.53 -14.49
C PRO A 24 9.38 -18.66 -15.28
N ASN A 25 9.71 -17.54 -14.69
CA ASN A 25 10.46 -16.47 -15.34
C ASN A 25 11.82 -16.99 -15.79
N ILE A 26 11.99 -17.20 -17.11
CA ILE A 26 13.23 -17.70 -17.72
C ILE A 26 14.31 -16.60 -17.69
N MET A 27 13.94 -15.36 -17.38
CA MET A 27 14.85 -14.27 -17.08
C MET A 27 14.86 -14.06 -15.56
N ALA A 28 15.93 -14.46 -14.90
CA ALA A 28 16.09 -14.55 -13.45
C ALA A 28 15.90 -13.22 -12.67
N ASP A 29 15.62 -12.11 -13.37
CA ASP A 29 15.61 -10.77 -12.77
C ASP A 29 14.33 -9.95 -12.99
N VAL A 30 13.26 -10.49 -13.59
CA VAL A 30 12.02 -9.73 -13.81
C VAL A 30 10.99 -10.06 -12.74
N ARG A 31 10.67 -9.12 -11.86
CA ARG A 31 9.63 -9.26 -10.83
C ARG A 31 8.23 -9.26 -11.45
N ASN A 32 7.32 -10.07 -10.92
CA ASN A 32 5.92 -10.02 -11.35
C ASN A 32 5.29 -8.67 -11.02
N VAL A 33 5.52 -8.18 -9.79
CA VAL A 33 5.02 -6.90 -9.31
C VAL A 33 6.08 -6.18 -8.50
N ILE A 34 6.31 -4.91 -8.80
CA ILE A 34 7.02 -3.97 -7.92
C ILE A 34 6.00 -2.97 -7.37
N ILE A 35 6.05 -2.73 -6.05
CA ILE A 35 5.20 -1.75 -5.35
C ILE A 35 6.10 -0.60 -4.91
N ILE A 36 5.69 0.64 -5.20
CA ILE A 36 6.43 1.84 -4.82
C ILE A 36 5.64 2.60 -3.78
N GLY A 37 6.18 2.66 -2.55
CA GLY A 37 5.57 3.33 -1.41
C GLY A 37 4.91 2.36 -0.43
N ALA A 38 5.16 2.59 0.86
CA ALA A 38 4.81 1.73 1.99
C ALA A 38 3.83 2.38 2.98
N GLY A 39 2.90 3.18 2.48
CA GLY A 39 1.72 3.58 3.24
C GLY A 39 0.68 2.44 3.34
N PRO A 40 -0.49 2.68 3.94
CA PRO A 40 -1.56 1.68 4.06
C PRO A 40 -1.97 1.08 2.73
N ALA A 41 -2.00 1.89 1.67
CA ALA A 41 -2.32 1.43 0.32
C ALA A 41 -1.26 0.45 -0.22
N GLY A 42 0.02 0.75 -0.01
CA GLY A 42 1.13 -0.11 -0.42
C GLY A 42 1.11 -1.45 0.29
N TYR A 43 1.02 -1.47 1.62
CA TYR A 43 0.96 -2.73 2.37
C TYR A 43 -0.31 -3.53 2.06
N THR A 44 -1.45 -2.87 1.83
CA THR A 44 -2.67 -3.55 1.36
C THR A 44 -2.44 -4.22 0.00
N ALA A 45 -1.85 -3.50 -0.97
CA ALA A 45 -1.51 -4.06 -2.27
C ALA A 45 -0.51 -5.21 -2.13
N GLY A 46 0.53 -5.05 -1.29
CA GLY A 46 1.52 -6.08 -0.98
C GLY A 46 0.91 -7.34 -0.40
N LEU A 47 0.01 -7.19 0.57
CA LEU A 47 -0.72 -8.30 1.16
C LEU A 47 -1.47 -9.13 0.10
N TYR A 48 -2.25 -8.47 -0.76
CA TYR A 48 -3.08 -9.17 -1.74
C TYR A 48 -2.26 -9.75 -2.90
N THR A 49 -1.21 -9.07 -3.37
CA THR A 49 -0.33 -9.59 -4.42
C THR A 49 0.51 -10.78 -3.92
N ALA A 50 0.99 -10.74 -2.66
CA ALA A 50 1.66 -11.87 -2.03
C ALA A 50 0.71 -13.08 -1.89
N ARG A 51 -0.52 -12.86 -1.42
CA ARG A 51 -1.54 -13.93 -1.34
C ARG A 51 -1.94 -14.50 -2.70
N ALA A 52 -1.81 -13.71 -3.76
CA ALA A 52 -1.97 -14.17 -5.14
C ALA A 52 -0.73 -14.88 -5.70
N MET A 53 0.30 -15.10 -4.88
CA MET A 53 1.56 -15.76 -5.26
C MET A 53 2.32 -15.04 -6.38
N LEU A 54 2.25 -13.70 -6.42
CA LEU A 54 2.93 -12.87 -7.41
C LEU A 54 4.36 -12.48 -6.99
N GLU A 55 4.82 -12.91 -5.82
CA GLU A 55 6.16 -12.63 -5.29
C GLU A 55 6.52 -11.13 -5.36
N PRO A 56 5.69 -10.25 -4.76
CA PRO A 56 5.86 -8.82 -4.87
C PRO A 56 7.12 -8.33 -4.14
N LEU A 57 7.82 -7.38 -4.76
CA LEU A 57 8.88 -6.57 -4.14
C LEU A 57 8.34 -5.16 -3.91
N MET A 58 8.49 -4.65 -2.70
CA MET A 58 8.15 -3.28 -2.34
C MET A 58 9.38 -2.44 -2.07
N PHE A 59 9.47 -1.28 -2.69
CA PHE A 59 10.38 -0.21 -2.30
C PHE A 59 9.63 0.77 -1.40
N ALA A 60 9.92 0.69 -0.11
CA ALA A 60 9.20 1.41 0.93
C ALA A 60 9.58 2.89 1.04
N GLY A 61 10.77 3.23 0.56
CA GLY A 61 11.39 4.52 0.84
C GLY A 61 12.00 4.61 2.26
N TYR A 62 12.85 5.58 2.49
CA TYR A 62 13.48 5.78 3.80
C TYR A 62 12.50 6.23 4.90
N ALA A 63 11.37 6.84 4.51
CA ALA A 63 10.28 7.23 5.41
C ALA A 63 9.10 6.22 5.33
N SER A 64 9.41 4.94 5.50
CA SER A 64 8.43 3.86 5.46
C SER A 64 7.28 4.08 6.45
N GLY A 65 6.04 3.78 6.04
CA GLY A 65 4.82 3.98 6.83
C GLY A 65 4.01 5.22 6.46
N GLY A 66 4.63 6.19 5.79
CA GLY A 66 3.95 7.39 5.26
C GLY A 66 3.35 8.28 6.34
N GLN A 67 2.28 9.01 6.01
CA GLN A 67 1.65 10.02 6.87
C GLN A 67 1.18 9.48 8.22
N LEU A 68 0.79 8.21 8.32
CA LEU A 68 0.32 7.60 9.56
C LEU A 68 1.42 7.46 10.61
N MET A 69 2.69 7.48 10.23
CA MET A 69 3.80 7.51 11.19
C MET A 69 3.84 8.79 12.05
N LEU A 70 3.16 9.84 11.59
CA LEU A 70 3.07 11.14 12.27
C LEU A 70 1.76 11.31 13.06
N THR A 71 0.86 10.30 12.99
CA THR A 71 -0.48 10.37 13.60
C THR A 71 -0.49 9.61 14.92
N SER A 72 -0.94 10.27 16.01
CA SER A 72 -1.03 9.67 17.33
C SER A 72 -2.15 8.63 17.40
N ASP A 73 -3.37 9.01 16.97
CA ASP A 73 -4.56 8.20 17.10
C ASP A 73 -5.29 8.07 15.76
N ILE A 74 -5.57 6.84 15.35
CA ILE A 74 -6.34 6.49 14.18
C ILE A 74 -7.64 5.83 14.65
N GLU A 75 -8.76 6.52 14.46
CA GLU A 75 -10.09 6.06 14.87
C GLU A 75 -10.97 5.67 13.67
N ASN A 76 -10.51 5.98 12.45
CA ASN A 76 -11.29 5.81 11.22
C ASN A 76 -10.82 4.66 10.33
N PHE A 77 -9.97 3.75 10.83
CA PHE A 77 -9.58 2.55 10.11
C PHE A 77 -10.39 1.35 10.63
N PRO A 78 -11.19 0.68 9.79
CA PRO A 78 -12.01 -0.45 10.22
C PRO A 78 -11.17 -1.60 10.77
N GLY A 79 -11.58 -2.15 11.93
CA GLY A 79 -10.89 -3.25 12.60
C GLY A 79 -10.27 -2.87 13.95
N TYR A 80 -10.20 -1.57 14.26
CA TYR A 80 -9.71 -1.06 15.54
C TYR A 80 -10.80 -0.25 16.26
N PRO A 81 -11.72 -0.89 16.99
CA PRO A 81 -12.87 -0.22 17.59
C PRO A 81 -12.49 0.80 18.67
N GLU A 82 -11.34 0.65 19.29
CA GLU A 82 -10.83 1.56 20.33
C GLU A 82 -9.76 2.55 19.76
N GLY A 83 -9.61 2.57 18.42
CA GLY A 83 -8.50 3.28 17.80
C GLY A 83 -7.15 2.54 17.90
N ILE A 84 -6.14 3.07 17.26
CA ILE A 84 -4.76 2.56 17.30
C ILE A 84 -3.79 3.69 16.99
N ALA A 85 -2.59 3.66 17.60
CA ALA A 85 -1.53 4.58 17.22
C ALA A 85 -1.04 4.32 15.78
N GLY A 86 -0.83 5.40 15.02
CA GLY A 86 -0.43 5.29 13.61
C GLY A 86 0.82 4.43 13.37
N PRO A 87 1.93 4.65 14.11
CA PRO A 87 3.11 3.80 13.98
C PRO A 87 2.87 2.32 14.29
N GLU A 88 2.02 2.02 15.27
CA GLU A 88 1.68 0.64 15.64
C GLU A 88 0.89 -0.04 14.51
N MET A 89 -0.12 0.63 13.97
CA MET A 89 -0.87 0.14 12.83
C MET A 89 0.03 -0.14 11.62
N MET A 90 0.99 0.75 11.32
CA MET A 90 1.88 0.56 10.18
C MET A 90 2.82 -0.62 10.37
N VAL A 91 3.28 -0.87 11.59
CA VAL A 91 4.06 -2.07 11.94
C VAL A 91 3.23 -3.34 11.73
N ASP A 92 1.97 -3.33 12.12
CA ASP A 92 1.09 -4.49 11.96
C ASP A 92 0.76 -4.77 10.48
N LEU A 93 0.50 -3.74 9.69
CA LEU A 93 0.29 -3.87 8.23
C LEU A 93 1.52 -4.45 7.54
N ARG A 94 2.73 -3.98 7.88
CA ARG A 94 4.00 -4.52 7.37
C ARG A 94 4.16 -6.00 7.72
N LYS A 95 4.05 -6.34 9.00
CA LYS A 95 4.16 -7.73 9.48
C LYS A 95 3.14 -8.65 8.81
N GLN A 96 1.90 -8.16 8.62
CA GLN A 96 0.87 -8.94 7.96
C GLN A 96 1.23 -9.23 6.51
N ALA A 97 1.68 -8.25 5.75
CA ALA A 97 2.05 -8.42 4.34
C ALA A 97 3.30 -9.31 4.19
N GLU A 98 4.35 -9.09 4.99
CA GLU A 98 5.59 -9.89 5.00
C GLU A 98 5.30 -11.36 5.35
N ARG A 99 4.37 -11.63 6.27
CA ARG A 99 3.95 -13.01 6.61
C ARG A 99 3.44 -13.79 5.40
N PHE A 100 2.87 -13.13 4.40
CA PHE A 100 2.40 -13.75 3.17
C PHE A 100 3.41 -13.73 2.03
N GLY A 101 4.61 -13.20 2.25
CA GLY A 101 5.71 -13.24 1.29
C GLY A 101 5.94 -11.91 0.54
N LEU A 102 5.46 -10.77 1.06
CA LEU A 102 5.91 -9.47 0.58
C LEU A 102 7.38 -9.29 0.97
N GLU A 103 8.23 -9.05 -0.01
CA GLU A 103 9.61 -8.59 0.18
C GLU A 103 9.61 -7.06 0.27
N VAL A 104 10.24 -6.50 1.31
CA VAL A 104 10.27 -5.05 1.54
C VAL A 104 11.71 -4.56 1.64
N GLU A 105 12.07 -3.59 0.79
CA GLU A 105 13.32 -2.85 0.85
C GLU A 105 13.04 -1.40 1.23
N ASP A 106 13.70 -0.94 2.31
CA ASP A 106 13.57 0.45 2.80
C ASP A 106 14.52 1.37 2.00
N LYS A 107 14.31 1.45 0.67
CA LYS A 107 15.07 2.23 -0.30
C LYS A 107 14.17 3.13 -1.13
N ASN A 108 14.71 4.27 -1.57
CA ASN A 108 13.97 5.19 -2.43
C ASN A 108 14.06 4.79 -3.90
N VAL A 109 12.92 4.85 -4.59
CA VAL A 109 12.89 4.78 -6.05
C VAL A 109 13.28 6.16 -6.62
N GLU A 110 14.26 6.17 -7.52
CA GLU A 110 14.78 7.38 -8.15
C GLU A 110 14.08 7.69 -9.46
N LYS A 111 13.78 6.63 -10.24
CA LYS A 111 13.22 6.76 -11.59
C LYS A 111 12.39 5.54 -11.95
N VAL A 112 11.38 5.76 -12.78
CA VAL A 112 10.58 4.71 -13.41
C VAL A 112 10.51 4.97 -14.91
N ASP A 113 10.67 3.91 -15.72
CA ASP A 113 10.49 3.97 -17.17
C ASP A 113 9.37 3.02 -17.59
N PHE A 114 8.30 3.59 -18.11
CA PHE A 114 7.11 2.88 -18.60
C PHE A 114 7.05 2.74 -20.12
N SER A 115 8.10 3.16 -20.83
CA SER A 115 8.11 3.20 -22.31
C SER A 115 8.07 1.83 -22.97
N SER A 116 8.52 0.79 -22.26
CA SER A 116 8.54 -0.60 -22.74
C SER A 116 8.26 -1.59 -21.62
N ARG A 117 7.96 -2.85 -21.97
CA ARG A 117 7.85 -3.95 -21.00
C ARG A 117 9.02 -4.93 -21.16
N PRO A 118 9.57 -5.47 -20.07
CA PRO A 118 9.26 -5.16 -18.65
C PRO A 118 9.55 -3.71 -18.33
N PHE A 119 8.76 -3.13 -17.38
CA PHE A 119 8.99 -1.79 -16.86
C PHE A 119 10.28 -1.74 -16.04
N LYS A 120 10.93 -0.56 -16.00
CA LYS A 120 12.18 -0.36 -15.28
C LYS A 120 12.00 0.56 -14.09
N VAL A 121 12.56 0.14 -12.96
CA VAL A 121 12.59 0.91 -11.70
C VAL A 121 14.05 1.06 -11.30
N THR A 122 14.53 2.30 -11.14
CA THR A 122 15.89 2.57 -10.70
C THR A 122 15.91 2.88 -9.20
N VAL A 123 16.74 2.17 -8.46
CA VAL A 123 16.91 2.28 -7.01
C VAL A 123 18.39 2.23 -6.68
N GLU A 124 18.93 3.27 -6.05
CA GLU A 124 20.37 3.39 -5.72
C GLU A 124 21.29 3.14 -6.93
N GLY A 125 20.85 3.59 -8.12
CA GLY A 125 21.56 3.41 -9.38
C GLY A 125 21.43 2.02 -10.01
N GLU A 126 20.79 1.05 -9.36
CA GLU A 126 20.51 -0.29 -9.89
C GLU A 126 19.16 -0.34 -10.60
N GLU A 127 19.09 -1.08 -11.70
CA GLU A 127 17.87 -1.25 -12.49
C GLU A 127 17.15 -2.55 -12.09
N HIS A 128 15.90 -2.44 -11.65
CA HIS A 128 14.98 -3.54 -11.38
C HIS A 128 13.91 -3.60 -12.46
N LEU A 129 13.59 -4.81 -12.92
CA LEU A 129 12.61 -5.04 -13.97
C LEU A 129 11.30 -5.59 -13.39
N ALA A 130 10.14 -5.11 -13.88
CA ALA A 130 8.82 -5.57 -13.44
C ALA A 130 7.83 -5.71 -14.58
N ASN A 131 7.00 -6.76 -14.51
CA ASN A 131 5.87 -6.95 -15.40
C ASN A 131 4.72 -5.97 -15.12
N ALA A 132 4.54 -5.63 -13.82
CA ALA A 132 3.56 -4.65 -13.35
C ALA A 132 4.15 -3.79 -12.22
N ILE A 133 3.70 -2.54 -12.12
CA ILE A 133 4.09 -1.61 -11.06
C ILE A 133 2.82 -1.07 -10.40
N ILE A 134 2.81 -1.05 -9.06
CA ILE A 134 1.79 -0.38 -8.26
C ILE A 134 2.42 0.86 -7.64
N ILE A 135 1.85 2.02 -7.92
CA ILE A 135 2.31 3.31 -7.37
C ILE A 135 1.41 3.67 -6.20
N SER A 136 1.98 3.71 -5.00
CA SER A 136 1.29 4.02 -3.73
C SER A 136 2.09 5.00 -2.88
N THR A 137 2.68 6.00 -3.55
CA THR A 137 3.60 6.98 -2.96
C THR A 137 2.92 8.00 -2.06
N GLY A 138 1.57 8.02 -2.03
CA GLY A 138 0.80 8.95 -1.23
C GLY A 138 0.84 10.39 -1.74
N ALA A 139 0.60 11.31 -0.83
CA ALA A 139 0.65 12.74 -1.08
C ALA A 139 1.05 13.48 0.20
N ASP A 140 1.67 14.64 0.05
CA ASP A 140 1.93 15.57 1.14
C ASP A 140 0.89 16.67 1.17
N SER A 141 0.66 17.21 2.38
CA SER A 141 -0.23 18.36 2.57
C SER A 141 0.41 19.63 2.03
N ILE A 142 -0.38 20.44 1.34
CA ILE A 142 0.01 21.80 0.97
C ILE A 142 -0.43 22.73 2.12
N TRP A 143 0.53 23.33 2.77
CA TRP A 143 0.28 24.25 3.88
C TRP A 143 0.12 25.68 3.37
N LEU A 144 -0.65 26.49 4.09
CA LEU A 144 -0.93 27.89 3.71
C LEU A 144 0.31 28.78 3.84
N GLY A 145 1.22 28.46 4.76
CA GLY A 145 2.40 29.26 5.09
C GLY A 145 2.07 30.49 5.94
N ALA A 146 0.97 30.44 6.71
CA ALA A 146 0.57 31.52 7.59
C ALA A 146 1.49 31.62 8.83
N GLU A 147 1.60 32.84 9.39
CA GLU A 147 2.34 33.05 10.64
C GLU A 147 1.72 32.22 11.78
N GLY A 148 2.54 31.44 12.50
CA GLY A 148 2.10 30.56 13.60
C GLY A 148 1.52 29.23 13.16
N GLU A 149 1.43 28.95 11.87
CA GLU A 149 0.86 27.70 11.34
C GLU A 149 1.61 26.48 11.87
N GLU A 150 2.95 26.53 11.87
CA GLU A 150 3.80 25.40 12.28
C GLU A 150 3.56 25.00 13.74
N GLU A 151 3.37 25.97 14.63
CA GLU A 151 3.14 25.74 16.06
C GLU A 151 1.73 25.19 16.35
N GLN A 152 0.79 25.40 15.43
CA GLN A 152 -0.61 25.02 15.56
C GLN A 152 -0.97 23.73 14.81
N LYS A 153 -0.04 23.11 14.09
CA LYS A 153 -0.24 21.81 13.45
C LYS A 153 -0.64 20.77 14.48
N GLY A 154 -1.80 20.11 14.25
CA GLY A 154 -2.38 19.15 15.20
C GLY A 154 -2.94 19.76 16.50
N LYS A 155 -2.93 21.11 16.65
CA LYS A 155 -3.45 21.82 17.83
C LYS A 155 -4.60 22.77 17.51
N GLY A 156 -5.04 22.79 16.28
CA GLY A 156 -6.11 23.67 15.80
C GLY A 156 -6.06 23.90 14.30
N ILE A 157 -4.92 23.66 13.67
CA ILE A 157 -4.77 23.66 12.21
C ILE A 157 -4.58 22.23 11.72
N SER A 158 -5.42 21.83 10.78
CA SER A 158 -5.40 20.52 10.13
C SER A 158 -5.54 20.67 8.61
N THR A 159 -4.92 19.76 7.87
CA THR A 159 -5.06 19.64 6.41
C THR A 159 -5.97 18.48 6.00
N CYS A 160 -6.56 17.74 6.97
CA CYS A 160 -7.41 16.59 6.71
C CYS A 160 -8.75 16.70 7.46
N ALA A 161 -9.76 17.23 6.82
CA ALA A 161 -11.09 17.32 7.43
C ALA A 161 -11.69 15.94 7.77
N THR A 162 -11.44 14.93 6.95
CA THR A 162 -11.93 13.56 7.18
C THR A 162 -11.24 12.89 8.36
N CYS A 163 -9.97 13.25 8.63
CA CYS A 163 -9.22 12.71 9.76
C CYS A 163 -9.63 13.38 11.07
N ASP A 164 -9.66 14.72 11.07
CA ASP A 164 -9.69 15.51 12.30
C ASP A 164 -11.02 16.23 12.53
N GLY A 165 -11.89 16.30 11.52
CA GLY A 165 -13.14 17.08 11.62
C GLY A 165 -14.05 16.64 12.77
N PHE A 166 -14.04 15.36 13.14
CA PHE A 166 -14.83 14.83 14.24
C PHE A 166 -14.45 15.46 15.60
N PHE A 167 -13.17 15.76 15.81
CA PHE A 167 -12.67 16.40 17.05
C PHE A 167 -13.16 17.84 17.23
N PHE A 168 -13.65 18.46 16.13
CA PHE A 168 -14.15 19.83 16.13
C PHE A 168 -15.68 19.91 16.04
N LYS A 169 -16.37 18.80 16.34
CA LYS A 169 -17.84 18.78 16.41
C LYS A 169 -18.34 19.89 17.35
N ASP A 170 -19.39 20.61 16.92
CA ASP A 170 -20.00 21.74 17.65
C ASP A 170 -19.07 22.94 17.87
N LYS A 171 -17.94 23.03 17.17
CA LYS A 171 -17.04 24.19 17.18
C LYS A 171 -17.13 24.98 15.88
N THR A 172 -16.85 26.27 15.96
CA THR A 172 -16.69 27.11 14.75
C THR A 172 -15.34 26.82 14.12
N VAL A 173 -15.33 26.45 12.85
CA VAL A 173 -14.10 26.20 12.07
C VAL A 173 -14.07 27.10 10.84
N ALA A 174 -12.87 27.48 10.41
CA ALA A 174 -12.63 28.13 9.13
C ALA A 174 -12.04 27.11 8.15
N VAL A 175 -12.46 27.19 6.90
CA VAL A 175 -11.90 26.39 5.79
C VAL A 175 -11.31 27.35 4.78
N VAL A 176 -10.07 27.12 4.36
CA VAL A 176 -9.30 27.96 3.45
C VAL A 176 -8.99 27.21 2.17
#